data_d30e0c1d77bca6bb9311cc56fe73c06e
#
_entry.id   d30e0c1d77bca6bb9311cc56fe73c06e
#
_cell.length_a   1.000
_cell.length_b   1.000
_cell.length_c   1.000
_cell.angle_alpha   90.00
_cell.angle_beta   90.00
_cell.angle_gamma   90.00
#
_symmetry.space_group_name_H-M   'P 1'
#
loop_
_entity.id
_entity.type
_entity.pdbx_description
1 polymer ?
#
loop_
_entity_poly.entity_id
_entity_poly.type
_entity_poly.pdbx_seq_one_letter_code
_entity_poly.pdbx_strand_id
1 'polypeptide(L)'
;MSRTLSSNATSLCRSLILIFMLLTITGCGGGSSVTSFHPKGSLAKTALTAALDAWKSGQEKPGSIPNQKPAIEVQDSVWGSGRKLKSFVIGEEQTTTEGPPRFSVELIFADKPEAEKTDYVVIGKDPLWVMREKDFQKMSGQ
;
A
#
# COMPACT_ATOMS: atom_id res chain seq x y z
N MET A 1 -38.42 -66.95 -28.47
CA MET A 1 -38.81 -65.54 -28.74
C MET A 1 -38.10 -64.64 -27.75
N SER A 2 -37.03 -64.04 -28.22
CA SER A 2 -36.18 -63.16 -27.44
C SER A 2 -36.64 -61.70 -27.69
N ARG A 3 -36.84 -60.93 -26.64
CA ARG A 3 -36.99 -59.48 -26.75
C ARG A 3 -35.91 -58.83 -25.93
N THR A 4 -35.01 -58.22 -26.66
CA THR A 4 -34.00 -57.28 -26.21
C THR A 4 -34.65 -55.95 -25.81
N LEU A 5 -34.42 -55.55 -24.56
CA LEU A 5 -34.63 -54.21 -24.08
C LEU A 5 -33.31 -53.74 -23.48
N SER A 6 -32.57 -53.04 -24.28
CA SER A 6 -31.35 -52.36 -23.83
C SER A 6 -31.28 -51.00 -24.55
N SER A 7 -30.75 -50.05 -23.86
CA SER A 7 -30.21 -48.83 -24.41
C SER A 7 -31.09 -47.56 -24.40
N ASN A 8 -31.45 -47.07 -23.22
CA ASN A 8 -31.79 -45.61 -23.12
C ASN A 8 -31.39 -45.00 -21.77
N ALA A 9 -30.73 -45.75 -20.85
CA ALA A 9 -30.36 -45.18 -19.54
C ALA A 9 -29.04 -44.42 -19.53
N THR A 10 -28.17 -44.61 -20.53
CA THR A 10 -26.85 -44.00 -20.56
C THR A 10 -26.81 -42.59 -21.21
N SER A 11 -27.83 -42.26 -21.99
CA SER A 11 -27.86 -40.95 -22.66
C SER A 11 -28.33 -39.80 -21.76
N LEU A 12 -29.25 -40.10 -20.84
CA LEU A 12 -29.77 -39.09 -19.88
C LEU A 12 -28.73 -38.68 -18.82
N CYS A 13 -27.86 -39.60 -18.42
CA CYS A 13 -26.85 -39.33 -17.43
C CYS A 13 -25.71 -38.40 -17.96
N ARG A 14 -25.41 -38.49 -19.27
CA ARG A 14 -24.38 -37.62 -19.90
C ARG A 14 -24.86 -36.20 -20.08
N SER A 15 -26.14 -35.95 -20.34
CA SER A 15 -26.68 -34.59 -20.49
C SER A 15 -26.80 -33.86 -19.15
N LEU A 16 -27.07 -34.58 -18.07
CA LEU A 16 -27.14 -33.99 -16.72
C LEU A 16 -25.78 -33.58 -16.18
N ILE A 17 -24.69 -34.29 -16.48
CA ILE A 17 -23.32 -33.96 -16.07
C ILE A 17 -22.83 -32.72 -16.82
N LEU A 18 -23.17 -32.51 -18.07
CA LEU A 18 -22.79 -31.34 -18.86
C LEU A 18 -23.48 -30.05 -18.39
N ILE A 19 -24.72 -30.13 -17.89
CA ILE A 19 -25.44 -28.96 -17.35
C ILE A 19 -24.90 -28.56 -15.96
N PHE A 20 -24.41 -29.52 -15.18
CA PHE A 20 -23.85 -29.21 -13.84
C PHE A 20 -22.47 -28.56 -13.90
N MET A 21 -21.73 -28.73 -15.00
CA MET A 21 -20.39 -28.18 -15.17
C MET A 21 -20.39 -26.72 -15.65
N LEU A 22 -21.52 -26.16 -16.10
CA LEU A 22 -21.62 -24.78 -16.58
C LEU A 22 -22.04 -23.75 -15.49
N LEU A 23 -22.33 -24.19 -14.25
CA LEU A 23 -22.84 -23.32 -13.18
C LEU A 23 -21.79 -22.92 -12.13
N THR A 24 -20.51 -23.24 -12.33
CA THR A 24 -19.46 -22.94 -11.35
C THR A 24 -18.54 -21.79 -11.73
N ILE A 25 -18.95 -20.90 -12.65
CA ILE A 25 -18.19 -19.67 -12.95
C ILE A 25 -18.96 -18.45 -12.43
N THR A 26 -19.43 -18.50 -11.19
CA THR A 26 -19.59 -17.28 -10.40
C THR A 26 -18.30 -17.07 -9.65
N GLY A 27 -17.28 -16.69 -10.39
CA GLY A 27 -16.07 -16.11 -9.82
C GLY A 27 -16.47 -14.86 -9.04
N CYS A 28 -16.48 -14.97 -7.73
CA CYS A 28 -16.59 -13.84 -6.83
C CYS A 28 -15.33 -13.00 -7.01
N GLY A 29 -15.30 -12.19 -8.08
CA GLY A 29 -14.35 -11.14 -8.31
C GLY A 29 -14.69 -9.96 -7.39
N GLY A 30 -14.64 -10.16 -6.08
CA GLY A 30 -14.55 -9.09 -5.12
C GLY A 30 -13.15 -8.49 -5.22
N GLY A 31 -12.87 -7.76 -6.29
CA GLY A 31 -11.69 -6.92 -6.38
C GLY A 31 -11.81 -5.86 -5.30
N SER A 32 -11.16 -6.08 -4.16
CA SER A 32 -10.86 -4.99 -3.24
C SER A 32 -10.06 -3.99 -4.03
N SER A 33 -10.67 -2.86 -4.40
CA SER A 33 -9.95 -1.84 -5.16
C SER A 33 -8.74 -1.44 -4.34
N VAL A 34 -7.57 -1.43 -4.95
CA VAL A 34 -6.28 -1.08 -4.31
C VAL A 34 -6.36 0.30 -3.65
N THR A 35 -7.25 1.17 -4.13
CA THR A 35 -7.58 2.48 -3.56
C THR A 35 -8.11 2.42 -2.11
N SER A 36 -8.65 1.26 -1.67
CA SER A 36 -9.13 1.12 -0.29
C SER A 36 -8.01 1.08 0.75
N PHE A 37 -6.75 0.93 0.33
CA PHE A 37 -5.57 0.90 1.20
C PHE A 37 -4.81 2.24 1.23
N HIS A 38 -5.28 3.25 0.50
CA HIS A 38 -4.65 4.56 0.51
C HIS A 38 -5.36 5.49 1.49
N PRO A 39 -4.62 6.19 2.37
CA PRO A 39 -5.20 7.20 3.23
C PRO A 39 -5.62 8.42 2.39
N LYS A 40 -6.56 9.21 2.91
CA LYS A 40 -6.87 10.53 2.33
C LYS A 40 -5.63 11.42 2.44
N GLY A 41 -5.41 12.30 1.45
CA GLY A 41 -4.23 13.16 1.39
C GLY A 41 -4.00 13.99 2.66
N SER A 42 -5.06 14.53 3.26
CA SER A 42 -4.95 15.25 4.54
C SER A 42 -4.41 14.39 5.69
N LEU A 43 -4.89 13.14 5.81
CA LEU A 43 -4.41 12.19 6.81
C LEU A 43 -2.97 11.76 6.51
N ALA A 44 -2.65 11.53 5.24
CA ALA A 44 -1.31 11.19 4.79
C ALA A 44 -0.32 12.32 5.10
N LYS A 45 -0.69 13.57 4.82
CA LYS A 45 0.14 14.74 5.14
C LYS A 45 0.37 14.88 6.65
N THR A 46 -0.66 14.65 7.46
CA THR A 46 -0.53 14.65 8.93
C THR A 46 0.42 13.57 9.42
N ALA A 47 0.32 12.35 8.88
CA ALA A 47 1.22 11.26 9.24
C ALA A 47 2.68 11.56 8.84
N LEU A 48 2.90 12.09 7.64
CA LEU A 48 4.22 12.49 7.16
C LEU A 48 4.80 13.61 8.04
N THR A 49 3.99 14.61 8.42
CA THR A 49 4.42 15.69 9.32
C THR A 49 4.85 15.13 10.67
N ALA A 50 4.04 14.26 11.27
CA ALA A 50 4.36 13.64 12.57
C ALA A 50 5.67 12.82 12.51
N ALA A 51 5.89 12.09 11.42
CA ALA A 51 7.12 11.33 11.20
C ALA A 51 8.35 12.25 11.12
N LEU A 52 8.29 13.30 10.31
CA LEU A 52 9.40 14.22 10.12
C LEU A 52 9.67 15.09 11.37
N ASP A 53 8.63 15.43 12.12
CA ASP A 53 8.80 16.13 13.42
C ASP A 53 9.46 15.23 14.46
N ALA A 54 9.13 13.94 14.50
CA ALA A 54 9.80 12.99 15.38
C ALA A 54 11.30 12.88 15.04
N TRP A 55 11.64 12.79 13.75
CA TRP A 55 13.05 12.79 13.32
C TRP A 55 13.77 14.07 13.70
N LYS A 56 13.18 15.23 13.39
CA LYS A 56 13.73 16.55 13.76
C LYS A 56 13.90 16.74 15.27
N SER A 57 12.98 16.16 16.06
CA SER A 57 13.03 16.21 17.54
C SER A 57 14.05 15.27 18.14
N GLY A 58 14.78 14.48 17.34
CA GLY A 58 15.88 13.66 17.78
C GLY A 58 15.56 12.18 17.97
N GLN A 59 14.43 11.68 17.47
CA GLN A 59 14.22 10.23 17.41
C GLN A 59 15.35 9.62 16.55
N GLU A 60 16.13 8.74 17.15
CA GLU A 60 17.39 8.26 16.56
C GLU A 60 17.17 7.35 15.33
N LYS A 61 16.09 6.57 15.32
CA LYS A 61 15.79 5.59 14.27
C LYS A 61 14.35 5.73 13.77
N PRO A 62 14.11 5.45 12.47
CA PRO A 62 12.75 5.30 11.97
C PRO A 62 12.06 4.12 12.66
N GLY A 63 10.76 4.03 12.55
CA GLY A 63 9.93 3.01 13.16
C GLY A 63 8.63 3.60 13.66
N SER A 64 8.11 3.08 14.76
CA SER A 64 6.84 3.52 15.32
C SER A 64 6.94 4.94 15.90
N ILE A 65 5.97 5.79 15.53
CA ILE A 65 5.83 7.14 16.11
C ILE A 65 4.86 7.06 17.29
N PRO A 66 5.32 7.40 18.51
CA PRO A 66 4.51 7.24 19.70
C PRO A 66 3.28 8.15 19.69
N ASN A 67 2.22 7.72 20.39
CA ASN A 67 0.99 8.48 20.65
C ASN A 67 0.21 8.92 19.40
N GLN A 68 0.37 8.23 18.26
CA GLN A 68 -0.40 8.50 17.06
C GLN A 68 -1.63 7.58 16.93
N LYS A 69 -2.73 8.13 16.41
CA LYS A 69 -3.95 7.41 16.05
C LYS A 69 -4.48 7.94 14.72
N PRO A 70 -4.48 7.12 13.64
CA PRO A 70 -3.97 5.75 13.57
C PRO A 70 -2.46 5.66 13.88
N ALA A 71 -1.98 4.45 14.19
CA ALA A 71 -0.55 4.22 14.40
C ALA A 71 0.25 4.61 13.16
N ILE A 72 1.46 5.14 13.35
CA ILE A 72 2.35 5.53 12.26
C ILE A 72 3.64 4.73 12.38
N GLU A 73 4.01 4.07 11.29
CA GLU A 73 5.28 3.38 11.12
C GLU A 73 6.09 4.06 10.02
N VAL A 74 7.37 4.25 10.27
CA VAL A 74 8.27 4.94 9.33
C VAL A 74 9.33 4.00 8.82
N GLN A 75 9.55 4.02 7.50
CA GLN A 75 10.68 3.38 6.86
C GLN A 75 11.42 4.40 6.00
N ASP A 76 12.59 4.79 6.43
CA ASP A 76 13.46 5.76 5.75
C ASP A 76 14.94 5.36 5.96
N SER A 77 15.58 4.97 4.87
CA SER A 77 16.97 4.52 4.89
C SER A 77 17.97 5.62 5.25
N VAL A 78 17.64 6.88 4.95
CA VAL A 78 18.50 8.03 5.29
C VAL A 78 18.40 8.38 6.76
N TRP A 79 17.20 8.34 7.33
CA TRP A 79 17.02 8.43 8.79
C TRP A 79 17.73 7.26 9.49
N GLY A 80 17.51 6.03 8.97
CA GLY A 80 18.16 4.82 9.50
C GLY A 80 19.69 4.86 9.47
N SER A 81 20.31 5.65 8.58
CA SER A 81 21.75 5.88 8.54
C SER A 81 22.29 6.80 9.68
N GLY A 82 21.41 7.35 10.50
CA GLY A 82 21.77 8.22 11.62
C GLY A 82 21.94 9.70 11.27
N ARG A 83 21.55 10.12 10.04
CA ARG A 83 21.57 11.56 9.68
C ARG A 83 20.56 12.33 10.54
N LYS A 84 20.94 13.52 10.98
CA LYS A 84 20.09 14.38 11.82
C LYS A 84 19.37 15.41 10.97
N LEU A 85 18.03 15.37 11.03
CA LEU A 85 17.18 16.34 10.35
C LEU A 85 17.14 17.66 11.13
N LYS A 86 17.43 18.77 10.46
CA LYS A 86 17.40 20.12 11.04
C LYS A 86 16.06 20.81 10.77
N SER A 87 15.59 20.73 9.53
CA SER A 87 14.29 21.29 9.12
C SER A 87 13.78 20.60 7.85
N PHE A 88 12.49 20.77 7.59
CA PHE A 88 11.85 20.23 6.40
C PHE A 88 10.73 21.15 5.92
N VAL A 89 10.40 21.02 4.65
CA VAL A 89 9.23 21.64 4.01
C VAL A 89 8.51 20.58 3.21
N ILE A 90 7.23 20.35 3.51
CA ILE A 90 6.37 19.44 2.77
C ILE A 90 5.64 20.24 1.68
N GLY A 91 5.86 19.87 0.44
CA GLY A 91 5.16 20.43 -0.71
C GLY A 91 3.71 19.95 -0.82
N GLU A 92 3.12 20.22 -1.96
CA GLU A 92 1.76 19.78 -2.27
C GLU A 92 1.71 18.28 -2.55
N GLU A 93 0.53 17.69 -2.35
CA GLU A 93 0.26 16.32 -2.71
C GLU A 93 0.34 16.13 -4.21
N GLN A 94 1.16 15.19 -4.65
CA GLN A 94 1.20 14.75 -6.03
C GLN A 94 0.12 13.67 -6.21
N THR A 95 -1.06 14.12 -6.67
CA THR A 95 -2.19 13.21 -6.88
C THR A 95 -1.97 12.39 -8.13
N THR A 96 -1.72 11.10 -7.98
CA THR A 96 -1.87 10.13 -9.08
C THR A 96 -3.25 9.48 -8.96
N THR A 97 -3.96 9.37 -10.07
CA THR A 97 -5.36 8.90 -10.12
C THR A 97 -5.57 7.51 -9.52
N GLU A 98 -4.52 6.70 -9.39
CA GLU A 98 -4.59 5.30 -8.97
C GLU A 98 -3.48 4.86 -7.98
N GLY A 99 -2.73 5.81 -7.42
CA GLY A 99 -1.61 5.50 -6.53
C GLY A 99 -1.79 6.03 -5.10
N PRO A 100 -0.89 5.63 -4.20
CA PRO A 100 -0.85 6.20 -2.87
C PRO A 100 -0.47 7.68 -2.91
N PRO A 101 -0.95 8.50 -1.94
CA PRO A 101 -0.56 9.91 -1.85
C PRO A 101 0.96 10.06 -1.73
N ARG A 102 1.51 10.96 -2.54
CA ARG A 102 2.92 11.30 -2.62
C ARG A 102 3.12 12.77 -2.32
N PHE A 103 4.22 13.07 -1.64
CA PHE A 103 4.58 14.44 -1.27
C PHE A 103 6.05 14.69 -1.60
N SER A 104 6.32 15.76 -2.32
CA SER A 104 7.69 16.25 -2.45
C SER A 104 8.10 16.97 -1.18
N VAL A 105 9.25 16.61 -0.62
CA VAL A 105 9.75 17.15 0.64
C VAL A 105 11.16 17.68 0.43
N GLU A 106 11.40 18.89 0.92
CA GLU A 106 12.73 19.46 1.03
C GLU A 106 13.25 19.22 2.45
N LEU A 107 14.39 18.56 2.57
CA LEU A 107 15.02 18.22 3.83
C LEU A 107 16.34 19.00 3.98
N ILE A 108 16.55 19.63 5.12
CA ILE A 108 17.84 20.24 5.49
C ILE A 108 18.40 19.44 6.65
N PHE A 109 19.60 18.93 6.50
CA PHE A 109 20.29 18.14 7.49
C PHE A 109 21.31 18.98 8.29
N ALA A 110 21.66 18.50 9.48
CA ALA A 110 22.62 19.18 10.34
C ALA A 110 24.05 19.20 9.75
N ASP A 111 24.38 18.19 8.95
CA ASP A 111 25.69 18.01 8.30
C ASP A 111 25.81 18.75 6.96
N LYS A 112 24.69 19.25 6.39
CA LYS A 112 24.67 19.89 5.09
C LYS A 112 23.60 20.99 5.03
N PRO A 113 23.98 22.25 4.75
CA PRO A 113 23.03 23.37 4.73
C PRO A 113 22.11 23.39 3.51
N GLU A 114 22.47 22.70 2.43
CA GLU A 114 21.68 22.66 1.21
C GLU A 114 20.47 21.75 1.37
N ALA A 115 19.31 22.18 0.87
CA ALA A 115 18.11 21.36 0.89
C ALA A 115 18.23 20.18 -0.10
N GLU A 116 17.90 19.00 0.39
CA GLU A 116 17.78 17.79 -0.43
C GLU A 116 16.30 17.53 -0.72
N LYS A 117 15.92 17.47 -2.01
CA LYS A 117 14.56 17.09 -2.42
C LYS A 117 14.41 15.59 -2.47
N THR A 118 13.31 15.10 -1.95
CA THR A 118 12.94 13.69 -2.02
C THR A 118 11.42 13.55 -1.94
N ASP A 119 10.89 12.46 -2.47
CA ASP A 119 9.46 12.17 -2.39
C ASP A 119 9.19 11.14 -1.30
N TYR A 120 8.06 11.32 -0.63
CA TYR A 120 7.51 10.39 0.36
C TYR A 120 6.17 9.85 -0.09
N VAL A 121 5.92 8.60 0.25
CA VAL A 121 4.69 7.86 0.01
C VAL A 121 4.07 7.51 1.35
N VAL A 122 2.75 7.61 1.46
CA VAL A 122 2.00 7.17 2.64
C VAL A 122 0.98 6.13 2.24
N ILE A 123 1.05 4.96 2.85
CA ILE A 123 0.16 3.82 2.55
C ILE A 123 -0.46 3.24 3.83
N GLY A 124 -1.48 2.39 3.65
CA GLY A 124 -2.11 1.68 4.77
C GLY A 124 -3.24 2.48 5.43
N LYS A 125 -3.75 1.95 6.51
CA LYS A 125 -4.85 2.55 7.30
C LYS A 125 -4.50 2.62 8.79
N ASP A 126 -4.08 1.50 9.36
CA ASP A 126 -3.65 1.36 10.74
C ASP A 126 -2.80 0.08 10.86
N PRO A 127 -1.48 0.24 10.88
CA PRO A 127 -0.73 1.49 10.86
C PRO A 127 -0.73 2.18 9.49
N LEU A 128 -0.48 3.49 9.50
CA LEU A 128 -0.05 4.25 8.34
C LEU A 128 1.46 4.08 8.18
N TRP A 129 1.89 3.71 7.00
CA TRP A 129 3.31 3.59 6.65
C TRP A 129 3.78 4.84 5.92
N VAL A 130 4.75 5.52 6.48
CA VAL A 130 5.44 6.66 5.86
C VAL A 130 6.78 6.15 5.34
N MET A 131 6.98 6.25 4.04
CA MET A 131 8.18 5.74 3.38
C MET A 131 8.77 6.76 2.43
N ARG A 132 10.10 6.81 2.36
CA ARG A 132 10.77 7.48 1.24
C ARG A 132 10.47 6.72 -0.05
N GLU A 133 10.18 7.42 -1.14
CA GLU A 133 9.82 6.82 -2.44
C GLU A 133 10.82 5.73 -2.88
N LYS A 134 12.12 6.00 -2.76
CA LYS A 134 13.18 5.04 -3.10
C LYS A 134 13.13 3.75 -2.27
N ASP A 135 12.74 3.85 -0.99
CA ASP A 135 12.63 2.68 -0.11
C ASP A 135 11.34 1.89 -0.44
N PHE A 136 10.27 2.60 -0.77
CA PHE A 136 9.02 2.00 -1.26
C PHE A 136 9.22 1.23 -2.57
N GLN A 137 9.93 1.81 -3.55
CA GLN A 137 10.25 1.15 -4.83
C GLN A 137 11.06 -0.12 -4.62
N LYS A 138 12.06 -0.11 -3.74
CA LYS A 138 12.84 -1.31 -3.42
C LYS A 138 11.99 -2.44 -2.83
N MET A 139 11.00 -2.10 -1.99
CA MET A 139 10.09 -3.09 -1.40
C MET A 139 9.09 -3.65 -2.41
N SER A 140 8.60 -2.80 -3.33
CA SER A 140 7.63 -3.21 -4.34
C SER A 140 8.24 -3.94 -5.53
N GLY A 141 9.57 -4.06 -5.59
CA GLY A 141 10.28 -4.76 -6.67
C GLY A 141 10.31 -4.00 -7.99
N GLN A 142 10.15 -2.67 -7.93
CA GLN A 142 10.21 -1.78 -9.08
C GLN A 142 11.60 -1.16 -9.23
#